data_fa44533eeb5200e350cd48bcac98f5d2
#
_entry.id   fa44533eeb5200e350cd48bcac98f5d2
#
_cell.length_a   1.000
_cell.length_b   1.000
_cell.length_c   1.000
_cell.angle_alpha   90.00
_cell.angle_beta   90.00
_cell.angle_gamma   90.00
#
_symmetry.space_group_name_H-M   'P 1'
#
loop_
_entity.id
_entity.type
_entity.pdbx_description
1 polymer ?
#
loop_
_entity_poly.entity_id
_entity_poly.type
_entity_poly.pdbx_seq_one_letter_code
_entity_poly.pdbx_strand_id
1 'polypeptide(L)'
;MYHPISLFIGLRYLRGRSGDRFSRFVSYMSTAGITIGVMALVTVLSVMNGFEAQLKERILGVLPHAVISQHDSKTPLSEAAPKFIQDMSTIAKPEPIVRGEAVIQSSAQLTAGYLIGIEPKLGDPISNHLIAGRLSSLQAGEYKVFLGHSLARSLKVSMGDKVRLMVTNATQFTPLGRIPSQRNFTVAGIFNTGSDVDGQLMIVNMTDAAKLMRLPKDTVSGWRVFFSDPFMVTDFAEQPMPDGWQWSDWREQRGELFQAVKMEKNMMGLMLGLIVGVAAFNIISALIMVVMEKQSEVAILKTQGMTQSQVMAIFMVQGASSGVIGAIVGGAMGVALSLNLNAILEAAGVALFSFGGHLPIVIDSFQILLVVVLAIALSLAATVYPSFRASSVKPAEALRYE
;
A
#
# COMPACT_ATOMS: atom_id res chain seq x y z
N MET A 1 -1.62 37.84 34.49
CA MET A 1 -1.90 37.37 33.11
C MET A 1 -0.58 37.40 32.35
N TYR A 2 0.15 36.30 32.36
CA TYR A 2 1.41 36.16 31.62
C TYR A 2 1.13 35.49 30.29
N HIS A 3 0.53 36.18 29.32
CA HIS A 3 0.62 35.79 27.93
C HIS A 3 1.81 36.53 27.32
N PRO A 4 2.72 35.86 26.59
CA PRO A 4 3.78 36.60 25.90
C PRO A 4 3.11 37.59 24.94
N ILE A 5 3.44 38.88 25.10
CA ILE A 5 2.85 39.99 24.34
C ILE A 5 2.90 39.73 22.83
N SER A 6 3.95 39.08 22.36
CA SER A 6 4.14 38.69 20.97
C SER A 6 3.05 37.71 20.45
N LEU A 7 2.58 36.78 21.27
CA LEU A 7 1.50 35.85 20.90
C LEU A 7 0.16 36.60 20.80
N PHE A 8 -0.10 37.50 21.75
CA PHE A 8 -1.32 38.31 21.72
C PHE A 8 -1.41 39.20 20.49
N ILE A 9 -0.30 39.90 20.17
CA ILE A 9 -0.23 40.80 19.00
C ILE A 9 -0.30 39.96 17.70
N GLY A 10 0.40 38.84 17.61
CA GLY A 10 0.37 37.94 16.44
C GLY A 10 -1.02 37.42 16.14
N LEU A 11 -1.76 36.96 17.15
CA LEU A 11 -3.16 36.52 17.01
C LEU A 11 -4.12 37.68 16.70
N ARG A 12 -3.86 38.86 17.19
CA ARG A 12 -4.62 40.08 16.87
C ARG A 12 -4.44 40.49 15.42
N TYR A 13 -3.24 40.37 14.88
CA TYR A 13 -2.98 40.62 13.45
C TYR A 13 -3.75 39.66 12.53
N LEU A 14 -3.97 38.41 12.93
CA LEU A 14 -4.85 37.50 12.23
C LEU A 14 -6.33 37.93 12.24
N ARG A 15 -6.80 38.46 13.39
CA ARG A 15 -8.20 38.89 13.57
C ARG A 15 -8.43 40.36 13.20
N GLY A 16 -7.38 41.10 12.87
CA GLY A 16 -7.42 42.53 12.68
C GLY A 16 -8.50 43.03 11.73
N ARG A 17 -9.40 43.84 12.26
CA ARG A 17 -10.60 44.40 11.59
C ARG A 17 -10.32 45.59 10.72
N SER A 18 -9.16 46.20 10.81
CA SER A 18 -8.85 47.50 10.20
C SER A 18 -7.78 47.42 9.13
N GLY A 19 -8.17 47.77 7.92
CA GLY A 19 -7.36 48.43 6.92
C GLY A 19 -7.08 47.64 5.67
N ASP A 20 -6.64 46.39 5.70
CA ASP A 20 -6.06 45.81 4.50
C ASP A 20 -6.79 44.57 3.93
N ARG A 21 -7.68 44.86 3.00
CA ARG A 21 -8.41 43.82 2.25
C ARG A 21 -7.43 42.91 1.48
N PHE A 22 -6.34 43.50 0.99
CA PHE A 22 -5.38 42.76 0.16
C PHE A 22 -4.51 41.81 0.97
N SER A 23 -3.95 42.25 2.09
CA SER A 23 -3.16 41.38 2.98
C SER A 23 -3.96 40.19 3.50
N ARG A 24 -5.24 40.40 3.84
CA ARG A 24 -6.16 39.31 4.21
C ARG A 24 -6.41 38.34 3.06
N PHE A 25 -6.66 38.86 1.87
CA PHE A 25 -6.88 38.01 0.67
C PHE A 25 -5.67 37.11 0.41
N VAL A 26 -4.45 37.64 0.47
CA VAL A 26 -3.22 36.86 0.27
C VAL A 26 -3.03 35.82 1.37
N SER A 27 -3.33 36.17 2.63
CA SER A 27 -3.27 35.21 3.75
C SER A 27 -4.30 34.05 3.57
N TYR A 28 -5.53 34.36 3.15
CA TYR A 28 -6.53 33.35 2.85
C TYR A 28 -6.13 32.46 1.68
N MET A 29 -5.55 33.02 0.61
CA MET A 29 -5.06 32.27 -0.53
C MET A 29 -3.94 31.31 -0.13
N SER A 30 -3.01 31.75 0.74
CA SER A 30 -1.94 30.89 1.27
C SER A 30 -2.50 29.75 2.12
N THR A 31 -3.44 30.05 3.02
CA THR A 31 -4.10 29.01 3.84
C THR A 31 -4.88 28.03 2.97
N ALA A 32 -5.64 28.52 1.99
CA ALA A 32 -6.38 27.68 1.05
C ALA A 32 -5.43 26.78 0.23
N GLY A 33 -4.30 27.29 -0.23
CA GLY A 33 -3.29 26.52 -0.95
C GLY A 33 -2.76 25.34 -0.14
N ILE A 34 -2.42 25.56 1.15
CA ILE A 34 -2.00 24.50 2.05
C ILE A 34 -3.15 23.52 2.31
N THR A 35 -4.35 24.02 2.56
CA THR A 35 -5.53 23.18 2.79
C THR A 35 -5.78 22.24 1.62
N ILE A 36 -5.78 22.77 0.39
CA ILE A 36 -5.99 21.96 -0.82
C ILE A 36 -4.84 20.98 -1.03
N GLY A 37 -3.59 21.41 -0.83
CA GLY A 37 -2.42 20.56 -0.98
C GLY A 37 -2.43 19.39 -0.01
N VAL A 38 -2.68 19.64 1.28
CA VAL A 38 -2.76 18.60 2.31
C VAL A 38 -3.98 17.71 2.10
N MET A 39 -5.13 18.26 1.76
CA MET A 39 -6.34 17.51 1.42
C MET A 39 -6.08 16.55 0.26
N ALA A 40 -5.50 17.03 -0.83
CA ALA A 40 -5.17 16.20 -1.99
C ALA A 40 -4.18 15.09 -1.63
N LEU A 41 -3.13 15.42 -0.86
CA LEU A 41 -2.13 14.45 -0.43
C LEU A 41 -2.75 13.35 0.43
N VAL A 42 -3.55 13.70 1.43
CA VAL A 42 -4.24 12.72 2.29
C VAL A 42 -5.18 11.84 1.47
N THR A 43 -5.95 12.42 0.56
CA THR A 43 -6.90 11.68 -0.28
C THR A 43 -6.19 10.70 -1.20
N VAL A 44 -5.14 11.14 -1.90
CA VAL A 44 -4.37 10.29 -2.83
C VAL A 44 -3.68 9.16 -2.08
N LEU A 45 -3.02 9.45 -0.94
CA LEU A 45 -2.37 8.43 -0.13
C LEU A 45 -3.37 7.40 0.40
N SER A 46 -4.57 7.82 0.83
CA SER A 46 -5.61 6.91 1.30
C SER A 46 -6.11 5.95 0.19
N VAL A 47 -6.25 6.44 -1.03
CA VAL A 47 -6.60 5.62 -2.20
C VAL A 47 -5.46 4.67 -2.56
N MET A 48 -4.21 5.15 -2.58
CA MET A 48 -3.04 4.30 -2.87
C MET A 48 -2.83 3.21 -1.82
N ASN A 49 -3.04 3.51 -0.54
CA ASN A 49 -3.03 2.51 0.52
C ASN A 49 -4.12 1.46 0.30
N GLY A 50 -5.29 1.87 -0.16
CA GLY A 50 -6.39 0.97 -0.52
C GLY A 50 -6.04 0.05 -1.68
N PHE A 51 -5.44 0.57 -2.74
CA PHE A 51 -4.95 -0.25 -3.86
C PHE A 51 -3.87 -1.24 -3.42
N GLU A 52 -2.90 -0.79 -2.63
CA GLU A 52 -1.85 -1.66 -2.09
C GLU A 52 -2.45 -2.80 -1.25
N ALA A 53 -3.39 -2.49 -0.36
CA ALA A 53 -4.08 -3.47 0.47
C ALA A 53 -4.90 -4.46 -0.37
N GLN A 54 -5.60 -3.99 -1.39
CA GLN A 54 -6.40 -4.82 -2.28
C GLN A 54 -5.53 -5.74 -3.16
N LEU A 55 -4.41 -5.23 -3.69
CA LEU A 55 -3.44 -6.06 -4.42
C LEU A 55 -2.85 -7.13 -3.50
N LYS A 56 -2.48 -6.76 -2.28
CA LYS A 56 -1.98 -7.67 -1.27
C LYS A 56 -2.97 -8.80 -0.99
N GLU A 57 -4.22 -8.48 -0.73
CA GLU A 57 -5.27 -9.45 -0.43
C GLU A 57 -5.57 -10.36 -1.64
N ARG A 58 -5.71 -9.79 -2.83
CA ARG A 58 -6.08 -10.54 -4.04
C ARG A 58 -4.97 -11.44 -4.56
N ILE A 59 -3.70 -11.02 -4.46
CA ILE A 59 -2.56 -11.78 -4.98
C ILE A 59 -1.95 -12.66 -3.89
N LEU A 60 -1.64 -12.08 -2.73
CA LEU A 60 -0.93 -12.76 -1.66
C LEU A 60 -1.86 -13.46 -0.66
N GLY A 61 -3.16 -13.16 -0.70
CA GLY A 61 -4.14 -13.82 0.16
C GLY A 61 -4.33 -15.31 -0.13
N VAL A 62 -3.93 -15.80 -1.32
CA VAL A 62 -4.08 -17.19 -1.74
C VAL A 62 -2.75 -17.89 -1.96
N LEU A 63 -1.75 -17.15 -2.44
CA LEU A 63 -0.41 -17.69 -2.66
C LEU A 63 0.36 -17.78 -1.34
N PRO A 64 1.15 -18.85 -1.14
CA PRO A 64 2.07 -18.91 -0.01
C PRO A 64 2.99 -17.70 0.02
N HIS A 65 3.17 -17.08 1.19
CA HIS A 65 4.07 -15.93 1.32
C HIS A 65 5.52 -16.35 1.14
N ALA A 66 5.89 -17.52 1.64
CA ALA A 66 7.16 -18.16 1.35
C ALA A 66 7.01 -19.68 1.30
N VAL A 67 7.95 -20.32 0.64
CA VAL A 67 8.10 -21.77 0.62
C VAL A 67 9.55 -22.09 0.96
N ILE A 68 9.72 -22.90 2.00
CA ILE A 68 11.02 -23.37 2.46
C ILE A 68 11.20 -24.80 1.97
N SER A 69 12.19 -25.06 1.14
CA SER A 69 12.40 -26.33 0.47
C SER A 69 13.86 -26.77 0.53
N GLN A 70 14.10 -28.06 0.33
CA GLN A 70 15.46 -28.55 0.05
C GLN A 70 15.85 -28.31 -1.41
N HIS A 71 17.16 -28.31 -1.69
CA HIS A 71 17.75 -27.94 -2.98
C HIS A 71 17.10 -28.60 -4.20
N ASP A 72 16.66 -29.85 -4.08
CA ASP A 72 16.02 -30.60 -5.16
C ASP A 72 14.49 -30.54 -5.17
N SER A 73 13.89 -29.66 -4.40
CA SER A 73 12.43 -29.62 -4.17
C SER A 73 11.85 -31.00 -3.77
N LYS A 74 12.65 -31.80 -3.08
CA LYS A 74 12.29 -33.11 -2.54
C LYS A 74 12.49 -33.13 -1.05
N THR A 75 11.65 -32.41 -0.36
CA THR A 75 11.70 -32.27 1.09
C THR A 75 11.01 -33.47 1.73
N PRO A 76 11.63 -34.18 2.68
CA PRO A 76 10.96 -35.26 3.40
C PRO A 76 9.69 -34.76 4.09
N LEU A 77 8.60 -35.49 3.91
CA LEU A 77 7.36 -35.23 4.62
C LEU A 77 7.52 -35.76 6.05
N SER A 78 7.54 -34.88 7.04
CA SER A 78 7.49 -35.20 8.45
C SER A 78 6.15 -34.80 9.05
N GLU A 79 5.75 -35.36 10.19
CA GLU A 79 4.49 -34.99 10.86
C GLU A 79 4.46 -33.52 11.30
N ALA A 80 5.64 -32.93 11.52
CA ALA A 80 5.79 -31.52 11.88
C ALA A 80 6.88 -30.88 11.03
N ALA A 81 6.76 -29.58 10.80
CA ALA A 81 7.80 -28.80 10.12
C ALA A 81 9.11 -28.85 10.92
N PRO A 82 10.27 -28.70 10.27
CA PRO A 82 11.56 -28.58 10.94
C PRO A 82 11.55 -27.50 12.04
N LYS A 83 12.26 -27.74 13.15
CA LYS A 83 12.24 -26.86 14.31
C LYS A 83 12.59 -25.41 13.98
N PHE A 84 13.58 -25.18 13.11
CA PHE A 84 13.96 -23.82 12.70
C PHE A 84 12.83 -23.05 11.98
N ILE A 85 11.88 -23.76 11.32
CA ILE A 85 10.69 -23.15 10.74
C ILE A 85 9.64 -22.88 11.82
N GLN A 86 9.51 -23.80 12.80
CA GLN A 86 8.56 -23.63 13.92
C GLN A 86 8.98 -22.47 14.86
N ASP A 87 10.28 -22.26 15.03
CA ASP A 87 10.84 -21.23 15.92
C ASP A 87 10.70 -19.81 15.35
N MET A 88 10.34 -19.66 14.08
CA MET A 88 9.96 -18.37 13.49
C MET A 88 8.63 -17.92 14.10
N SER A 89 8.68 -17.24 15.22
CA SER A 89 7.55 -16.94 16.15
C SER A 89 6.38 -16.12 15.56
N THR A 90 6.51 -15.61 14.35
CA THR A 90 5.49 -14.82 13.63
C THR A 90 4.77 -15.59 12.52
N ILE A 91 5.13 -16.84 12.33
CA ILE A 91 4.61 -17.66 11.23
C ILE A 91 3.32 -18.35 11.69
N ALA A 92 2.24 -18.15 10.94
CA ALA A 92 1.11 -19.05 10.95
C ALA A 92 1.61 -20.46 10.58
N LYS A 93 1.07 -21.51 11.22
CA LYS A 93 1.54 -22.90 11.14
C LYS A 93 2.06 -23.26 9.74
N PRO A 94 3.34 -23.67 9.63
CA PRO A 94 3.89 -24.13 8.37
C PRO A 94 3.17 -25.40 7.92
N GLU A 95 2.84 -25.49 6.65
CA GLU A 95 2.13 -26.63 6.09
C GLU A 95 2.89 -27.21 4.90
N PRO A 96 2.87 -28.54 4.72
CA PRO A 96 3.52 -29.16 3.55
C PRO A 96 2.80 -28.77 2.27
N ILE A 97 3.58 -28.58 1.20
CA ILE A 97 3.07 -28.21 -0.12
C ILE A 97 3.78 -28.99 -1.23
N VAL A 98 3.03 -29.36 -2.25
CA VAL A 98 3.57 -29.82 -3.52
C VAL A 98 3.28 -28.75 -4.56
N ARG A 99 4.30 -28.19 -5.20
CA ARG A 99 4.15 -27.14 -6.21
C ARG A 99 4.97 -27.43 -7.46
N GLY A 100 4.48 -26.98 -8.61
CA GLY A 100 5.22 -27.06 -9.85
C GLY A 100 4.44 -26.47 -11.02
N GLU A 101 5.11 -26.37 -12.13
CA GLU A 101 4.50 -25.96 -13.38
C GLU A 101 3.77 -27.14 -14.01
N ALA A 102 2.57 -26.89 -14.51
CA ALA A 102 1.78 -27.89 -15.19
C ALA A 102 1.05 -27.28 -16.38
N VAL A 103 0.82 -28.09 -17.37
CA VAL A 103 -0.02 -27.74 -18.52
C VAL A 103 -1.39 -28.38 -18.30
N ILE A 104 -2.44 -27.61 -18.45
CA ILE A 104 -3.82 -28.05 -18.37
C ILE A 104 -4.45 -28.07 -19.78
N GLN A 105 -5.09 -29.17 -20.11
CA GLN A 105 -5.77 -29.39 -21.38
C GLN A 105 -7.23 -29.68 -21.13
N SER A 106 -8.10 -28.95 -21.79
CA SER A 106 -9.52 -29.28 -21.95
C SER A 106 -9.79 -29.80 -23.36
N SER A 107 -11.05 -30.07 -23.67
CA SER A 107 -11.49 -30.36 -25.05
C SER A 107 -11.34 -29.18 -25.99
N ALA A 108 -11.31 -27.95 -25.47
CA ALA A 108 -11.31 -26.72 -26.25
C ALA A 108 -9.93 -26.06 -26.37
N GLN A 109 -9.15 -26.07 -25.28
CA GLN A 109 -7.88 -25.32 -25.19
C GLN A 109 -6.85 -26.05 -24.32
N LEU A 110 -5.60 -25.61 -24.49
CA LEU A 110 -4.44 -25.99 -23.70
C LEU A 110 -3.73 -24.72 -23.21
N THR A 111 -3.40 -24.68 -21.91
CA THR A 111 -2.67 -23.56 -21.33
C THR A 111 -1.71 -24.04 -20.24
N ALA A 112 -0.67 -23.27 -19.98
CA ALA A 112 0.26 -23.52 -18.88
C ALA A 112 -0.20 -22.77 -17.61
N GLY A 113 0.16 -23.30 -16.46
CA GLY A 113 -0.13 -22.68 -15.17
C GLY A 113 0.65 -23.32 -14.02
N TYR A 114 0.34 -22.87 -12.83
CA TYR A 114 0.96 -23.35 -11.60
C TYR A 114 0.04 -24.35 -10.89
N LEU A 115 0.58 -25.51 -10.60
CA LEU A 115 -0.08 -26.55 -9.82
C LEU A 115 0.35 -26.43 -8.36
N ILE A 116 -0.62 -26.31 -7.47
CA ILE A 116 -0.42 -26.34 -6.01
C ILE A 116 -1.23 -27.52 -5.44
N GLY A 117 -0.52 -28.44 -4.82
CA GLY A 117 -1.10 -29.52 -4.05
C GLY A 117 -1.10 -29.19 -2.56
N ILE A 118 -2.27 -29.15 -1.96
CA ILE A 118 -2.49 -28.85 -0.55
C ILE A 118 -3.25 -29.97 0.15
N GLU A 119 -3.10 -30.04 1.45
CA GLU A 119 -3.99 -30.82 2.30
C GLU A 119 -5.19 -29.92 2.66
N PRO A 120 -6.42 -30.28 2.28
CA PRO A 120 -7.59 -29.45 2.52
C PRO A 120 -7.89 -29.36 4.02
N LYS A 121 -7.66 -28.21 4.62
CA LYS A 121 -7.95 -27.90 6.04
C LYS A 121 -8.96 -26.77 6.16
N LEU A 122 -9.73 -26.81 7.23
CA LEU A 122 -10.60 -25.69 7.62
C LEU A 122 -9.73 -24.45 7.91
N GLY A 123 -10.05 -23.33 7.24
CA GLY A 123 -9.32 -22.07 7.41
C GLY A 123 -8.16 -21.86 6.42
N ASP A 124 -8.00 -22.74 5.41
CA ASP A 124 -7.10 -22.44 4.30
C ASP A 124 -7.54 -21.16 3.58
N PRO A 125 -6.64 -20.24 3.26
CA PRO A 125 -6.96 -18.96 2.64
C PRO A 125 -7.82 -19.07 1.36
N ILE A 126 -7.63 -20.10 0.57
CA ILE A 126 -8.42 -20.32 -0.65
C ILE A 126 -9.92 -20.47 -0.38
N SER A 127 -10.31 -20.91 0.84
CA SER A 127 -11.72 -21.10 1.20
C SER A 127 -12.54 -19.82 1.08
N ASN A 128 -11.92 -18.67 1.33
CA ASN A 128 -12.57 -17.35 1.30
C ASN A 128 -12.85 -16.87 -0.14
N HIS A 129 -12.20 -17.48 -1.12
CA HIS A 129 -12.28 -17.09 -2.52
C HIS A 129 -13.07 -18.09 -3.39
N LEU A 130 -13.63 -19.14 -2.80
CA LEU A 130 -14.41 -20.11 -3.53
C LEU A 130 -15.75 -19.54 -4.00
N ILE A 131 -16.00 -19.58 -5.32
CA ILE A 131 -17.30 -19.26 -5.91
C ILE A 131 -18.18 -20.52 -5.96
N ALA A 132 -17.57 -21.66 -6.27
CA ALA A 132 -18.28 -22.93 -6.41
C ALA A 132 -17.41 -24.08 -5.90
N GLY A 133 -18.04 -25.08 -5.31
CA GLY A 133 -17.35 -26.22 -4.70
C GLY A 133 -17.10 -26.03 -3.20
N ARG A 134 -16.51 -27.04 -2.57
CA ARG A 134 -16.11 -27.03 -1.16
C ARG A 134 -14.71 -27.60 -1.05
N LEU A 135 -13.83 -26.98 -0.28
CA LEU A 135 -12.44 -27.42 -0.14
C LEU A 135 -12.32 -28.86 0.33
N SER A 136 -13.24 -29.33 1.18
CA SER A 136 -13.33 -30.71 1.64
C SER A 136 -13.57 -31.75 0.52
N SER A 137 -13.96 -31.31 -0.67
CA SER A 137 -14.10 -32.22 -1.82
C SER A 137 -12.77 -32.64 -2.47
N LEU A 138 -11.64 -31.98 -2.12
CA LEU A 138 -10.31 -32.40 -2.60
C LEU A 138 -9.76 -33.58 -1.78
N GLN A 139 -10.34 -34.75 -1.94
CA GLN A 139 -9.88 -35.94 -1.24
C GLN A 139 -8.74 -36.62 -2.01
N ALA A 140 -7.81 -37.22 -1.27
CA ALA A 140 -6.67 -37.92 -1.84
C ALA A 140 -7.14 -39.14 -2.70
N GLY A 141 -6.62 -39.23 -3.91
CA GLY A 141 -6.92 -40.32 -4.84
C GLY A 141 -8.14 -40.11 -5.74
N GLU A 142 -8.93 -39.05 -5.52
CA GLU A 142 -10.09 -38.75 -6.35
C GLU A 142 -9.76 -37.93 -7.60
N TYR A 143 -8.54 -37.40 -7.71
CA TYR A 143 -8.06 -36.56 -8.81
C TYR A 143 -9.02 -35.43 -9.15
N LYS A 144 -9.33 -34.64 -8.16
CA LYS A 144 -10.15 -33.45 -8.29
C LYS A 144 -9.26 -32.19 -8.35
N VAL A 145 -9.71 -31.19 -9.09
CA VAL A 145 -8.98 -29.90 -9.25
C VAL A 145 -9.92 -28.73 -9.02
N PHE A 146 -9.39 -27.69 -8.36
CA PHE A 146 -9.99 -26.37 -8.30
C PHE A 146 -9.24 -25.45 -9.27
N LEU A 147 -10.01 -24.70 -10.05
CA LEU A 147 -9.48 -23.79 -11.07
C LEU A 147 -9.85 -22.36 -10.73
N GLY A 148 -8.94 -21.43 -11.01
CA GLY A 148 -9.30 -20.03 -11.00
C GLY A 148 -10.34 -19.70 -12.06
N HIS A 149 -11.22 -18.74 -11.77
CA HIS A 149 -12.34 -18.38 -12.63
C HIS A 149 -11.93 -18.03 -14.07
N SER A 150 -10.86 -17.25 -14.21
CA SER A 150 -10.34 -16.86 -15.52
C SER A 150 -9.79 -18.05 -16.30
N LEU A 151 -9.13 -19.00 -15.60
CA LEU A 151 -8.61 -20.23 -16.18
C LEU A 151 -9.74 -21.15 -16.65
N ALA A 152 -10.76 -21.37 -15.80
CA ALA A 152 -11.94 -22.18 -16.16
C ALA A 152 -12.67 -21.60 -17.37
N ARG A 153 -12.82 -20.26 -17.43
CA ARG A 153 -13.43 -19.57 -18.57
C ARG A 153 -12.60 -19.73 -19.86
N SER A 154 -11.28 -19.58 -19.79
CA SER A 154 -10.41 -19.74 -20.97
C SER A 154 -10.44 -21.16 -21.50
N LEU A 155 -10.45 -22.16 -20.61
CA LEU A 155 -10.54 -23.59 -20.96
C LEU A 155 -11.95 -24.00 -21.37
N LYS A 156 -12.96 -23.14 -21.21
CA LYS A 156 -14.39 -23.40 -21.45
C LYS A 156 -14.89 -24.65 -20.68
N VAL A 157 -14.52 -24.75 -19.41
CA VAL A 157 -14.90 -25.84 -18.51
C VAL A 157 -15.74 -25.36 -17.35
N SER A 158 -16.62 -26.22 -16.89
CA SER A 158 -17.50 -26.04 -15.74
C SER A 158 -17.25 -27.11 -14.68
N MET A 159 -17.91 -26.98 -13.53
CA MET A 159 -17.86 -28.03 -12.51
C MET A 159 -18.32 -29.39 -13.05
N GLY A 160 -17.58 -30.45 -12.72
CA GLY A 160 -17.83 -31.79 -13.18
C GLY A 160 -17.11 -32.18 -14.49
N ASP A 161 -16.61 -31.21 -15.24
CA ASP A 161 -15.86 -31.50 -16.47
C ASP A 161 -14.50 -32.13 -16.17
N LYS A 162 -14.01 -32.90 -17.13
CA LYS A 162 -12.68 -33.51 -17.04
C LYS A 162 -11.64 -32.69 -17.78
N VAL A 163 -10.53 -32.42 -17.09
CA VAL A 163 -9.34 -31.76 -17.63
C VAL A 163 -8.13 -32.68 -17.47
N ARG A 164 -7.18 -32.56 -18.37
CA ARG A 164 -5.93 -33.32 -18.30
C ARG A 164 -4.82 -32.39 -17.78
N LEU A 165 -4.18 -32.78 -16.69
CA LEU A 165 -2.99 -32.12 -16.19
C LEU A 165 -1.75 -32.89 -16.63
N MET A 166 -0.75 -32.15 -17.11
CA MET A 166 0.53 -32.69 -17.60
C MET A 166 1.66 -31.91 -16.93
N VAL A 167 2.67 -32.61 -16.42
CA VAL A 167 3.86 -32.03 -15.80
C VAL A 167 5.07 -32.38 -16.66
N THR A 168 5.74 -31.35 -17.20
CA THR A 168 6.87 -31.49 -18.12
C THR A 168 8.15 -31.94 -17.42
N ASN A 169 8.34 -31.55 -16.18
CA ASN A 169 9.54 -31.88 -15.39
C ASN A 169 9.52 -33.32 -14.85
N ALA A 170 8.36 -33.97 -14.88
CA ALA A 170 8.22 -35.39 -14.52
C ALA A 170 7.92 -36.21 -15.77
N THR A 171 8.92 -36.90 -16.29
CA THR A 171 8.80 -37.69 -17.52
C THR A 171 8.77 -39.20 -17.24
N GLN A 172 8.05 -39.95 -18.07
CA GLN A 172 8.06 -41.42 -18.09
C GLN A 172 8.79 -41.91 -19.33
N PHE A 173 9.74 -42.82 -19.13
CA PHE A 173 10.33 -43.54 -20.22
C PHE A 173 9.34 -44.56 -20.76
N THR A 174 9.05 -44.48 -22.05
CA THR A 174 8.27 -45.47 -22.78
C THR A 174 9.08 -45.97 -23.97
N PRO A 175 8.73 -47.10 -24.57
CA PRO A 175 9.38 -47.57 -25.80
C PRO A 175 9.36 -46.55 -26.95
N LEU A 176 8.45 -45.60 -26.91
CA LEU A 176 8.30 -44.50 -27.90
C LEU A 176 9.03 -43.20 -27.50
N GLY A 177 9.74 -43.18 -26.36
CA GLY A 177 10.45 -42.02 -25.87
C GLY A 177 9.98 -41.52 -24.51
N ARG A 178 10.44 -40.31 -24.13
CA ARG A 178 10.04 -39.65 -22.89
C ARG A 178 8.69 -38.97 -23.06
N ILE A 179 7.70 -39.39 -22.26
CA ILE A 179 6.37 -38.81 -22.24
C ILE A 179 6.19 -38.04 -20.91
N PRO A 180 5.63 -36.81 -20.91
CA PRO A 180 5.30 -36.09 -19.69
C PRO A 180 4.33 -36.90 -18.81
N SER A 181 4.49 -36.80 -17.50
CA SER A 181 3.52 -37.37 -16.58
C SER A 181 2.19 -36.63 -16.72
N GLN A 182 1.11 -37.38 -16.93
CA GLN A 182 -0.22 -36.81 -17.18
C GLN A 182 -1.31 -37.61 -16.48
N ARG A 183 -2.38 -36.90 -16.06
CA ARG A 183 -3.59 -37.49 -15.47
C ARG A 183 -4.82 -36.66 -15.76
N ASN A 184 -5.96 -37.32 -15.80
CA ASN A 184 -7.25 -36.68 -15.88
C ASN A 184 -7.72 -36.31 -14.48
N PHE A 185 -8.15 -35.06 -14.31
CA PHE A 185 -8.75 -34.52 -13.10
C PHE A 185 -10.17 -34.08 -13.41
N THR A 186 -11.04 -34.12 -12.39
CA THR A 186 -12.40 -33.57 -12.48
C THR A 186 -12.45 -32.22 -11.81
N VAL A 187 -13.02 -31.21 -12.48
CA VAL A 187 -13.23 -29.89 -11.91
C VAL A 187 -14.24 -29.97 -10.78
N ALA A 188 -13.79 -29.78 -9.53
CA ALA A 188 -14.59 -29.90 -8.33
C ALA A 188 -14.86 -28.53 -7.65
N GLY A 189 -14.23 -27.48 -8.14
CA GLY A 189 -14.47 -26.13 -7.64
C GLY A 189 -13.87 -25.06 -8.52
N ILE A 190 -14.39 -23.85 -8.37
CA ILE A 190 -13.92 -22.64 -9.03
C ILE A 190 -13.73 -21.58 -7.96
N PHE A 191 -12.60 -20.91 -7.96
CA PHE A 191 -12.29 -19.80 -7.09
C PHE A 191 -12.05 -18.51 -7.88
N ASN A 192 -12.22 -17.35 -7.21
CA ASN A 192 -11.97 -16.05 -7.81
C ASN A 192 -11.29 -15.13 -6.76
N THR A 193 -10.06 -14.80 -7.00
CA THR A 193 -9.31 -13.84 -6.21
C THR A 193 -9.46 -12.42 -6.76
N GLY A 194 -9.98 -12.31 -7.99
CA GLY A 194 -10.05 -11.04 -8.73
C GLY A 194 -8.68 -10.54 -9.19
N SER A 195 -7.70 -11.44 -9.33
CA SER A 195 -6.35 -11.14 -9.81
C SER A 195 -5.95 -12.02 -10.99
N ASP A 196 -4.79 -11.77 -11.57
CA ASP A 196 -4.23 -12.60 -12.66
C ASP A 196 -3.87 -14.03 -12.22
N VAL A 197 -3.75 -14.26 -10.91
CA VAL A 197 -3.58 -15.62 -10.34
C VAL A 197 -4.71 -16.56 -10.79
N ASP A 198 -5.94 -16.05 -10.92
CA ASP A 198 -7.09 -16.81 -11.40
C ASP A 198 -6.93 -17.37 -12.82
N GLY A 199 -6.01 -16.82 -13.60
CA GLY A 199 -5.70 -17.28 -14.97
C GLY A 199 -4.70 -18.42 -15.04
N GLN A 200 -4.01 -18.74 -13.95
CA GLN A 200 -2.86 -19.65 -13.97
C GLN A 200 -2.87 -20.71 -12.86
N LEU A 201 -3.60 -20.48 -11.76
CA LEU A 201 -3.51 -21.33 -10.59
C LEU A 201 -4.48 -22.52 -10.64
N MET A 202 -3.93 -23.70 -10.36
CA MET A 202 -4.63 -24.96 -10.23
C MET A 202 -4.35 -25.54 -8.85
N ILE A 203 -5.40 -25.88 -8.10
CA ILE A 203 -5.28 -26.44 -6.75
C ILE A 203 -5.82 -27.87 -6.74
N VAL A 204 -5.03 -28.79 -6.23
CA VAL A 204 -5.37 -30.21 -6.12
C VAL A 204 -5.03 -30.74 -4.73
N ASN A 205 -5.42 -31.99 -4.43
CA ASN A 205 -4.93 -32.62 -3.22
C ASN A 205 -3.42 -32.88 -3.30
N MET A 206 -2.70 -32.67 -2.21
CA MET A 206 -1.25 -32.80 -2.10
C MET A 206 -0.78 -34.20 -2.56
N THR A 207 -1.47 -35.28 -2.15
CA THR A 207 -1.12 -36.64 -2.53
C THR A 207 -1.27 -36.88 -4.06
N ASP A 208 -2.28 -36.27 -4.67
CA ASP A 208 -2.52 -36.43 -6.11
C ASP A 208 -1.52 -35.60 -6.92
N ALA A 209 -1.14 -34.41 -6.41
CA ALA A 209 -0.05 -33.62 -6.97
C ALA A 209 1.28 -34.37 -6.91
N ALA A 210 1.64 -34.95 -5.75
CA ALA A 210 2.87 -35.71 -5.58
C ALA A 210 2.94 -36.90 -6.53
N LYS A 211 1.82 -37.62 -6.73
CA LYS A 211 1.72 -38.73 -7.72
C LYS A 211 1.89 -38.21 -9.16
N LEU A 212 1.26 -37.08 -9.50
CA LEU A 212 1.37 -36.49 -10.83
C LEU A 212 2.81 -36.05 -11.11
N MET A 213 3.46 -35.42 -10.13
CA MET A 213 4.85 -34.97 -10.23
C MET A 213 5.88 -36.07 -10.02
N ARG A 214 5.43 -37.30 -9.72
CA ARG A 214 6.30 -38.46 -9.44
C ARG A 214 7.33 -38.22 -8.35
N LEU A 215 6.94 -37.49 -7.31
CA LEU A 215 7.78 -37.34 -6.13
C LEU A 215 7.98 -38.70 -5.46
N PRO A 216 9.14 -38.96 -4.87
CA PRO A 216 9.34 -40.15 -4.04
C PRO A 216 8.28 -40.25 -2.93
N LYS A 217 8.06 -41.47 -2.44
CA LYS A 217 7.12 -41.66 -1.33
C LYS A 217 7.54 -40.83 -0.14
N ASP A 218 6.56 -40.25 0.56
CA ASP A 218 6.78 -39.40 1.74
C ASP A 218 7.69 -38.19 1.48
N THR A 219 7.59 -37.57 0.29
CA THR A 219 8.26 -36.30 -0.04
C THR A 219 7.29 -35.27 -0.57
N VAL A 220 7.60 -34.01 -0.31
CA VAL A 220 6.86 -32.82 -0.74
C VAL A 220 7.82 -31.82 -1.40
N SER A 221 7.31 -30.81 -2.07
CA SER A 221 8.16 -29.76 -2.64
C SER A 221 8.76 -28.85 -1.56
N GLY A 222 8.10 -28.70 -0.43
CA GLY A 222 8.56 -27.87 0.67
C GLY A 222 7.47 -27.59 1.70
N TRP A 223 7.72 -26.59 2.54
CA TRP A 223 6.80 -26.11 3.57
C TRP A 223 6.33 -24.70 3.19
N ARG A 224 5.02 -24.53 3.00
CA ARG A 224 4.42 -23.21 2.78
C ARG A 224 4.22 -22.51 4.12
N VAL A 225 4.47 -21.21 4.13
CA VAL A 225 4.30 -20.36 5.31
C VAL A 225 3.50 -19.12 4.96
N PHE A 226 2.62 -18.73 5.89
CA PHE A 226 1.85 -17.50 5.80
C PHE A 226 2.21 -16.61 6.98
N PHE A 227 2.59 -15.37 6.72
CA PHE A 227 2.84 -14.36 7.74
C PHE A 227 1.57 -13.55 8.00
N SER A 228 1.49 -12.90 9.16
CA SER A 228 0.44 -11.92 9.42
C SER A 228 0.48 -10.75 8.42
N ASP A 229 1.69 -10.36 8.02
CA ASP A 229 1.95 -9.43 6.93
C ASP A 229 2.87 -10.08 5.89
N PRO A 230 2.43 -10.25 4.62
CA PRO A 230 3.25 -10.82 3.55
C PRO A 230 4.57 -10.10 3.31
N PHE A 231 4.68 -8.82 3.65
CA PHE A 231 5.91 -8.04 3.49
C PHE A 231 7.00 -8.36 4.51
N MET A 232 6.66 -9.04 5.61
CA MET A 232 7.63 -9.53 6.60
C MET A 232 8.59 -10.57 6.02
N VAL A 233 8.30 -11.15 4.85
CA VAL A 233 9.23 -12.07 4.17
C VAL A 233 10.61 -11.48 3.97
N THR A 234 10.74 -10.15 3.87
CA THR A 234 12.03 -9.47 3.70
C THR A 234 12.95 -9.69 4.90
N ASP A 235 12.41 -9.58 6.10
CA ASP A 235 13.17 -9.69 7.36
C ASP A 235 13.66 -11.12 7.60
N PHE A 236 12.91 -12.11 7.09
CA PHE A 236 13.23 -13.54 7.25
C PHE A 236 14.12 -14.07 6.12
N ALA A 237 14.01 -13.53 4.91
CA ALA A 237 14.80 -13.97 3.76
C ALA A 237 16.30 -13.69 3.93
N GLU A 238 16.67 -12.69 4.73
CA GLU A 238 18.06 -12.34 5.03
C GLU A 238 18.67 -13.23 6.13
N GLN A 239 17.86 -14.04 6.82
CA GLN A 239 18.38 -14.92 7.87
C GLN A 239 19.11 -16.12 7.24
N PRO A 240 20.24 -16.54 7.82
CA PRO A 240 20.99 -17.68 7.31
C PRO A 240 20.15 -18.95 7.41
N MET A 241 19.96 -19.63 6.29
CA MET A 241 19.27 -20.92 6.23
C MET A 241 20.26 -22.05 6.56
N PRO A 242 19.78 -23.13 7.21
CA PRO A 242 20.59 -24.33 7.39
C PRO A 242 21.05 -24.90 6.02
N ASP A 243 22.20 -25.57 6.03
CA ASP A 243 22.77 -26.17 4.80
C ASP A 243 21.75 -27.09 4.10
N GLY A 244 21.66 -26.89 2.79
CA GLY A 244 20.74 -27.67 1.94
C GLY A 244 19.31 -27.16 1.90
N TRP A 245 18.95 -26.10 2.63
CA TRP A 245 17.63 -25.48 2.58
C TRP A 245 17.65 -24.20 1.76
N GLN A 246 16.56 -23.94 1.06
CA GLN A 246 16.34 -22.77 0.22
C GLN A 246 15.06 -22.05 0.62
N TRP A 247 15.15 -20.74 0.65
CA TRP A 247 14.02 -19.84 0.77
C TRP A 247 13.57 -19.39 -0.61
N SER A 248 12.29 -19.47 -0.89
CA SER A 248 11.65 -18.93 -2.08
C SER A 248 10.38 -18.21 -1.63
N ASP A 249 10.19 -16.98 -2.02
CA ASP A 249 9.02 -16.20 -1.60
C ASP A 249 8.31 -15.54 -2.80
N TRP A 250 7.18 -14.90 -2.51
CA TRP A 250 6.33 -14.28 -3.52
C TRP A 250 7.06 -13.21 -4.35
N ARG A 251 8.15 -12.62 -3.86
CA ARG A 251 8.92 -11.59 -4.56
C ARG A 251 9.59 -12.11 -5.82
N GLU A 252 9.93 -13.38 -5.89
CA GLU A 252 10.52 -14.00 -7.09
C GLU A 252 9.60 -13.91 -8.30
N GLN A 253 8.28 -14.00 -8.08
CA GLN A 253 7.30 -13.99 -9.17
C GLN A 253 6.53 -12.67 -9.29
N ARG A 254 6.36 -11.94 -8.20
CA ARG A 254 5.48 -10.77 -8.09
C ARG A 254 6.17 -9.52 -7.53
N GLY A 255 7.46 -9.61 -7.20
CA GLY A 255 8.22 -8.52 -6.59
C GLY A 255 8.23 -7.26 -7.44
N GLU A 256 8.35 -7.37 -8.76
CA GLU A 256 8.34 -6.24 -9.69
C GLU A 256 7.04 -5.43 -9.62
N LEU A 257 5.88 -6.10 -9.51
CA LEU A 257 4.58 -5.44 -9.39
C LEU A 257 4.52 -4.58 -8.11
N PHE A 258 4.88 -5.16 -6.97
CA PHE A 258 4.84 -4.43 -5.70
C PHE A 258 5.90 -3.33 -5.62
N GLN A 259 7.06 -3.54 -6.24
CA GLN A 259 8.09 -2.51 -6.37
C GLN A 259 7.61 -1.36 -7.23
N ALA A 260 6.91 -1.62 -8.33
CA ALA A 260 6.30 -0.59 -9.18
C ALA A 260 5.26 0.24 -8.42
N VAL A 261 4.36 -0.42 -7.66
CA VAL A 261 3.35 0.27 -6.82
C VAL A 261 4.03 1.14 -5.74
N LYS A 262 5.08 0.63 -5.08
CA LYS A 262 5.85 1.40 -4.11
C LYS A 262 6.53 2.61 -4.74
N MET A 263 7.11 2.43 -5.92
CA MET A 263 7.76 3.53 -6.67
C MET A 263 6.73 4.59 -7.10
N GLU A 264 5.57 4.19 -7.60
CA GLU A 264 4.47 5.09 -7.96
C GLU A 264 3.98 5.89 -6.75
N LYS A 265 3.77 5.23 -5.60
CA LYS A 265 3.39 5.88 -4.34
C LYS A 265 4.42 6.93 -3.90
N ASN A 266 5.71 6.60 -3.99
CA ASN A 266 6.78 7.53 -3.67
C ASN A 266 6.81 8.72 -4.63
N MET A 267 6.64 8.51 -5.93
CA MET A 267 6.59 9.57 -6.94
C MET A 267 5.38 10.50 -6.72
N MET A 268 4.20 9.95 -6.45
CA MET A 268 3.02 10.73 -6.13
C MET A 268 3.22 11.54 -4.84
N GLY A 269 3.80 10.93 -3.80
CA GLY A 269 4.15 11.61 -2.56
C GLY A 269 5.11 12.80 -2.80
N LEU A 270 6.10 12.63 -3.67
CA LEU A 270 7.04 13.68 -4.04
C LEU A 270 6.36 14.81 -4.83
N MET A 271 5.55 14.47 -5.83
CA MET A 271 4.81 15.47 -6.62
C MET A 271 3.85 16.29 -5.75
N LEU A 272 3.10 15.62 -4.87
CA LEU A 272 2.18 16.29 -3.95
C LEU A 272 2.94 17.10 -2.88
N GLY A 273 4.11 16.62 -2.44
CA GLY A 273 5.01 17.36 -1.58
C GLY A 273 5.50 18.66 -2.22
N LEU A 274 5.74 18.68 -3.55
CA LEU A 274 6.05 19.90 -4.29
C LEU A 274 4.89 20.91 -4.27
N ILE A 275 3.63 20.44 -4.37
CA ILE A 275 2.46 21.31 -4.27
C ILE A 275 2.39 21.98 -2.91
N VAL A 276 2.64 21.23 -1.82
CA VAL A 276 2.73 21.79 -0.46
C VAL A 276 3.91 22.76 -0.36
N GLY A 277 5.03 22.46 -1.01
CA GLY A 277 6.19 23.36 -1.11
C GLY A 277 5.86 24.67 -1.81
N VAL A 278 5.13 24.65 -2.91
CA VAL A 278 4.66 25.87 -3.61
C VAL A 278 3.72 26.68 -2.71
N ALA A 279 2.83 26.00 -1.98
CA ALA A 279 1.95 26.66 -1.02
C ALA A 279 2.75 27.32 0.12
N ALA A 280 3.81 26.67 0.62
CA ALA A 280 4.72 27.25 1.60
C ALA A 280 5.48 28.47 1.03
N PHE A 281 5.90 28.44 -0.24
CA PHE A 281 6.51 29.59 -0.89
C PHE A 281 5.54 30.77 -0.99
N ASN A 282 4.25 30.52 -1.23
CA ASN A 282 3.22 31.55 -1.19
C ASN A 282 3.11 32.21 0.19
N ILE A 283 3.31 31.46 1.29
CA ILE A 283 3.37 32.02 2.65
C ILE A 283 4.53 33.01 2.77
N ILE A 284 5.71 32.68 2.23
CA ILE A 284 6.88 33.56 2.26
C ILE A 284 6.54 34.89 1.59
N SER A 285 5.98 34.83 0.39
CA SER A 285 5.61 36.02 -0.39
C SER A 285 4.55 36.87 0.32
N ALA A 286 3.50 36.19 0.83
CA ALA A 286 2.45 36.85 1.61
C ALA A 286 2.98 37.54 2.86
N LEU A 287 3.85 36.86 3.61
CA LEU A 287 4.38 37.38 4.87
C LEU A 287 5.36 38.54 4.62
N ILE A 288 6.19 38.47 3.57
CA ILE A 288 7.06 39.59 3.17
C ILE A 288 6.23 40.84 2.90
N MET A 289 5.11 40.69 2.19
CA MET A 289 4.23 41.80 1.86
C MET A 289 3.58 42.39 3.12
N VAL A 290 3.05 41.54 4.02
CA VAL A 290 2.52 42.01 5.31
C VAL A 290 3.58 42.70 6.13
N VAL A 291 4.82 42.22 6.12
CA VAL A 291 5.94 42.89 6.81
C VAL A 291 6.22 44.27 6.26
N MET A 292 6.24 44.41 4.93
CA MET A 292 6.46 45.73 4.29
C MET A 292 5.37 46.72 4.65
N GLU A 293 4.13 46.28 4.70
CA GLU A 293 2.96 47.09 5.02
C GLU A 293 2.91 47.51 6.51
N LYS A 294 3.46 46.68 7.40
CA LYS A 294 3.47 46.87 8.84
C LYS A 294 4.78 47.46 9.35
N GLN A 295 5.65 48.00 8.47
CA GLN A 295 6.96 48.50 8.87
C GLN A 295 6.88 49.68 9.88
N SER A 296 5.96 50.61 9.70
CA SER A 296 5.75 51.74 10.63
C SER A 296 5.27 51.25 12.01
N GLU A 297 4.32 50.32 12.05
CA GLU A 297 3.85 49.73 13.31
C GLU A 297 4.99 48.99 14.04
N VAL A 298 5.84 48.26 13.32
CA VAL A 298 7.01 47.58 13.88
C VAL A 298 8.02 48.57 14.40
N ALA A 299 8.25 49.69 13.69
CA ALA A 299 9.13 50.76 14.14
C ALA A 299 8.66 51.37 15.48
N ILE A 300 7.36 51.63 15.61
CA ILE A 300 6.74 52.13 16.84
C ILE A 300 6.92 51.14 18.00
N LEU A 301 6.65 49.85 17.76
CA LEU A 301 6.82 48.81 18.79
C LEU A 301 8.27 48.71 19.27
N LYS A 302 9.25 48.86 18.37
CA LYS A 302 10.67 48.88 18.72
C LYS A 302 11.07 50.13 19.51
N THR A 303 10.52 51.28 19.20
CA THR A 303 10.76 52.49 20.01
C THR A 303 10.15 52.39 21.41
N GLN A 304 9.10 51.59 21.60
CA GLN A 304 8.52 51.26 22.89
C GLN A 304 9.31 50.20 23.68
N GLY A 305 10.45 49.72 23.13
CA GLY A 305 11.34 48.78 23.81
C GLY A 305 11.16 47.32 23.45
N MET A 306 10.39 47.01 22.40
CA MET A 306 10.22 45.62 21.94
C MET A 306 11.52 45.10 21.32
N THR A 307 11.96 43.91 21.76
CA THR A 307 13.18 43.26 21.26
C THR A 307 13.01 42.67 19.88
N GLN A 308 14.12 42.46 19.15
CA GLN A 308 14.13 41.88 17.83
C GLN A 308 13.49 40.46 17.83
N SER A 309 13.75 39.64 18.85
CA SER A 309 13.18 38.31 19.00
C SER A 309 11.67 38.34 19.24
N GLN A 310 11.15 39.34 19.95
CA GLN A 310 9.72 39.50 20.16
C GLN A 310 9.00 39.91 18.87
N VAL A 311 9.57 40.79 18.05
CA VAL A 311 9.05 41.17 16.74
C VAL A 311 9.06 39.97 15.81
N MET A 312 10.17 39.21 15.77
CA MET A 312 10.24 37.96 15.00
C MET A 312 9.13 36.99 15.42
N ALA A 313 8.90 36.81 16.71
CA ALA A 313 7.86 35.93 17.23
C ALA A 313 6.43 36.32 16.79
N ILE A 314 6.13 37.64 16.68
CA ILE A 314 4.83 38.12 16.19
C ILE A 314 4.55 37.60 14.78
N PHE A 315 5.50 37.80 13.86
CA PHE A 315 5.34 37.37 12.47
C PHE A 315 5.43 35.87 12.30
N MET A 316 6.21 35.17 13.12
CA MET A 316 6.21 33.70 13.17
C MET A 316 4.84 33.16 13.59
N VAL A 317 4.20 33.71 14.61
CA VAL A 317 2.86 33.29 15.04
C VAL A 317 1.85 33.56 13.93
N GLN A 318 1.94 34.70 13.25
CA GLN A 318 1.03 35.04 12.16
C GLN A 318 1.16 34.08 10.97
N GLY A 319 2.36 33.84 10.46
CA GLY A 319 2.59 32.95 9.32
C GLY A 319 2.36 31.49 9.67
N ALA A 320 2.81 31.04 10.85
CA ALA A 320 2.60 29.70 11.32
C ALA A 320 1.12 29.34 11.49
N SER A 321 0.30 30.30 11.95
CA SER A 321 -1.13 30.04 12.16
C SER A 321 -1.85 29.70 10.85
N SER A 322 -1.52 30.36 9.74
CA SER A 322 -2.07 30.04 8.43
C SER A 322 -1.71 28.62 8.01
N GLY A 323 -0.46 28.21 8.25
CA GLY A 323 0.01 26.85 7.97
C GLY A 323 -0.62 25.79 8.86
N VAL A 324 -0.70 26.05 10.16
CA VAL A 324 -1.33 25.11 11.12
C VAL A 324 -2.82 24.93 10.81
N ILE A 325 -3.54 26.03 10.59
CA ILE A 325 -4.97 25.97 10.23
C ILE A 325 -5.14 25.23 8.90
N GLY A 326 -4.33 25.59 7.89
CA GLY A 326 -4.39 24.94 6.57
C GLY A 326 -4.11 23.45 6.64
N ALA A 327 -3.09 23.02 7.39
CA ALA A 327 -2.73 21.61 7.52
C ALA A 327 -3.79 20.79 8.27
N ILE A 328 -4.33 21.32 9.39
CA ILE A 328 -5.35 20.63 10.18
C ILE A 328 -6.67 20.54 9.39
N VAL A 329 -7.13 21.67 8.82
CA VAL A 329 -8.36 21.68 8.01
C VAL A 329 -8.20 20.83 6.77
N GLY A 330 -7.03 20.92 6.08
CA GLY A 330 -6.72 20.09 4.92
C GLY A 330 -6.70 18.60 5.24
N GLY A 331 -6.10 18.22 6.37
CA GLY A 331 -6.10 16.83 6.84
C GLY A 331 -7.52 16.32 7.14
N ALA A 332 -8.31 17.10 7.87
CA ALA A 332 -9.70 16.75 8.19
C ALA A 332 -10.57 16.65 6.93
N MET A 333 -10.46 17.62 6.02
CA MET A 333 -11.18 17.60 4.73
C MET A 333 -10.70 16.44 3.84
N GLY A 334 -9.40 16.12 3.86
CA GLY A 334 -8.85 14.98 3.11
C GLY A 334 -9.43 13.65 3.58
N VAL A 335 -9.51 13.45 4.90
CA VAL A 335 -10.18 12.26 5.48
C VAL A 335 -11.67 12.24 5.11
N ALA A 336 -12.38 13.36 5.28
CA ALA A 336 -13.79 13.44 4.94
C ALA A 336 -14.03 13.18 3.44
N LEU A 337 -13.19 13.73 2.57
CA LEU A 337 -13.25 13.49 1.13
C LEU A 337 -12.97 12.02 0.79
N SER A 338 -11.96 11.41 1.40
CA SER A 338 -11.63 10.00 1.19
C SER A 338 -12.80 9.09 1.56
N LEU A 339 -13.42 9.31 2.74
CA LEU A 339 -14.57 8.50 3.19
C LEU A 339 -15.78 8.59 2.27
N ASN A 340 -15.98 9.74 1.63
CA ASN A 340 -17.14 9.99 0.76
C ASN A 340 -16.79 9.89 -0.73
N LEU A 341 -15.57 9.53 -1.09
CA LEU A 341 -15.09 9.59 -2.46
C LEU A 341 -15.91 8.70 -3.40
N ASN A 342 -16.25 7.48 -2.98
CA ASN A 342 -17.07 6.57 -3.78
C ASN A 342 -18.48 7.15 -4.02
N ALA A 343 -19.12 7.71 -3.01
CA ALA A 343 -20.45 8.33 -3.16
C ALA A 343 -20.41 9.57 -4.09
N ILE A 344 -19.32 10.36 -4.03
CA ILE A 344 -19.13 11.53 -4.90
C ILE A 344 -18.94 11.07 -6.35
N LEU A 345 -18.15 10.02 -6.60
CA LEU A 345 -17.92 9.49 -7.96
C LEU A 345 -19.20 8.88 -8.55
N GLU A 346 -19.98 8.17 -7.75
CA GLU A 346 -21.28 7.63 -8.17
C GLU A 346 -22.25 8.78 -8.52
N ALA A 347 -22.33 9.81 -7.69
CA ALA A 347 -23.16 10.98 -7.94
C ALA A 347 -22.72 11.77 -9.19
N ALA A 348 -21.42 11.78 -9.51
CA ALA A 348 -20.85 12.38 -10.71
C ALA A 348 -21.04 11.51 -11.97
N GLY A 349 -21.64 10.32 -11.85
CA GLY A 349 -21.83 9.40 -12.97
C GLY A 349 -20.54 8.78 -13.51
N VAL A 350 -19.45 8.87 -12.77
CA VAL A 350 -18.15 8.30 -13.15
C VAL A 350 -18.08 6.85 -12.68
N ALA A 351 -18.55 5.94 -13.54
CA ALA A 351 -18.34 4.51 -13.34
C ALA A 351 -16.89 4.15 -13.68
N LEU A 352 -15.97 4.32 -12.73
CA LEU A 352 -14.53 4.08 -12.92
C LEU A 352 -14.18 2.61 -13.17
N PHE A 353 -15.05 1.68 -12.77
CA PHE A 353 -14.84 0.25 -12.98
C PHE A 353 -16.12 -0.41 -13.48
N SER A 354 -16.07 -0.94 -14.69
CA SER A 354 -17.17 -1.68 -15.35
C SER A 354 -17.60 -2.96 -14.62
N PHE A 355 -17.04 -3.28 -13.46
CA PHE A 355 -17.28 -4.49 -12.68
C PHE A 355 -17.80 -4.23 -11.25
N GLY A 356 -18.48 -3.10 -11.02
CA GLY A 356 -19.15 -2.85 -9.73
C GLY A 356 -18.23 -2.67 -8.53
N GLY A 357 -16.96 -2.29 -8.77
CA GLY A 357 -15.97 -2.10 -7.72
C GLY A 357 -15.93 -0.67 -7.22
N HIS A 358 -16.13 -0.48 -5.93
CA HIS A 358 -15.77 0.74 -5.24
C HIS A 358 -14.25 0.93 -5.25
N LEU A 359 -13.78 2.18 -5.27
CA LEU A 359 -12.36 2.46 -5.05
C LEU A 359 -11.98 1.96 -3.66
N PRO A 360 -10.92 1.16 -3.55
CA PRO A 360 -10.42 0.75 -2.26
C PRO A 360 -9.80 1.95 -1.54
N ILE A 361 -10.25 2.23 -0.33
CA ILE A 361 -9.77 3.35 0.49
C ILE A 361 -9.35 2.79 1.83
N VAL A 362 -8.09 2.99 2.18
CA VAL A 362 -7.54 2.63 3.50
C VAL A 362 -6.93 3.86 4.13
N ILE A 363 -7.47 4.25 5.28
CA ILE A 363 -7.02 5.40 6.04
C ILE A 363 -5.98 4.95 7.06
N ASP A 364 -4.73 5.34 6.85
CA ASP A 364 -3.65 5.16 7.81
C ASP A 364 -3.51 6.42 8.66
N SER A 365 -3.97 6.35 9.92
CA SER A 365 -3.95 7.47 10.85
C SER A 365 -2.54 7.97 11.16
N PHE A 366 -1.55 7.08 11.20
CA PHE A 366 -0.15 7.46 11.44
C PHE A 366 0.41 8.26 10.26
N GLN A 367 0.15 7.80 9.04
CA GLN A 367 0.58 8.48 7.82
C GLN A 367 -0.07 9.86 7.66
N ILE A 368 -1.36 9.99 7.99
CA ILE A 368 -2.07 11.27 7.95
C ILE A 368 -1.48 12.23 8.98
N LEU A 369 -1.24 11.76 10.20
CA LEU A 369 -0.59 12.57 11.23
C LEU A 369 0.79 13.06 10.77
N LEU A 370 1.58 12.19 10.17
CA LEU A 370 2.89 12.52 9.62
C LEU A 370 2.80 13.62 8.56
N VAL A 371 1.86 13.51 7.63
CA VAL A 371 1.61 14.51 6.57
C VAL A 371 1.27 15.87 7.18
N VAL A 372 0.34 15.90 8.15
CA VAL A 372 -0.06 17.15 8.83
C VAL A 372 1.11 17.77 9.57
N VAL A 373 1.88 16.97 10.31
CA VAL A 373 3.07 17.45 11.05
C VAL A 373 4.14 17.99 10.10
N LEU A 374 4.41 17.28 8.99
CA LEU A 374 5.36 17.74 7.98
C LEU A 374 4.90 19.04 7.30
N ALA A 375 3.61 19.18 6.99
CA ALA A 375 3.06 20.41 6.42
C ALA A 375 3.19 21.59 7.41
N ILE A 376 2.94 21.37 8.69
CA ILE A 376 3.14 22.37 9.75
C ILE A 376 4.62 22.73 9.86
N ALA A 377 5.52 21.74 9.89
CA ALA A 377 6.96 21.98 9.99
C ALA A 377 7.49 22.78 8.78
N LEU A 378 7.04 22.44 7.56
CA LEU A 378 7.41 23.15 6.35
C LEU A 378 6.89 24.60 6.37
N SER A 379 5.65 24.80 6.82
CA SER A 379 5.07 26.15 7.00
C SER A 379 5.84 26.97 8.02
N LEU A 380 6.20 26.40 9.17
CA LEU A 380 7.04 27.05 10.15
C LEU A 380 8.40 27.44 9.57
N ALA A 381 9.07 26.54 8.86
CA ALA A 381 10.34 26.81 8.20
C ALA A 381 10.22 27.97 7.20
N ALA A 382 9.15 27.98 6.40
CA ALA A 382 8.86 29.04 5.43
C ALA A 382 8.70 30.43 6.09
N THR A 383 8.19 30.48 7.33
CA THR A 383 7.96 31.76 8.02
C THR A 383 9.21 32.35 8.66
N VAL A 384 10.28 31.58 8.85
CA VAL A 384 11.51 32.03 9.55
C VAL A 384 12.17 33.19 8.82
N TYR A 385 12.39 33.07 7.52
CA TYR A 385 13.10 34.12 6.74
C TYR A 385 12.36 35.43 6.70
N PRO A 386 11.06 35.52 6.37
CA PRO A 386 10.33 36.78 6.40
C PRO A 386 10.27 37.40 7.80
N SER A 387 10.07 36.57 8.82
CA SER A 387 10.01 37.07 10.23
C SER A 387 11.35 37.64 10.70
N PHE A 388 12.46 37.04 10.29
CA PHE A 388 13.79 37.58 10.54
C PHE A 388 13.96 38.94 9.85
N ARG A 389 13.56 39.07 8.59
CA ARG A 389 13.61 40.32 7.84
C ARG A 389 12.75 41.41 8.48
N ALA A 390 11.54 41.05 8.96
CA ALA A 390 10.68 41.97 9.73
C ALA A 390 11.36 42.50 10.98
N SER A 391 12.08 41.63 11.67
CA SER A 391 12.77 41.99 12.91
C SER A 391 13.97 42.89 12.71
N SER A 392 14.53 42.98 11.49
CA SER A 392 15.71 43.82 11.16
C SER A 392 15.37 45.26 10.75
N VAL A 393 14.08 45.65 10.70
CA VAL A 393 13.66 47.01 10.37
C VAL A 393 14.26 48.02 11.35
N LYS A 394 14.89 49.06 10.80
CA LYS A 394 15.48 50.18 11.59
C LYS A 394 14.43 51.26 11.82
N PRO A 395 14.10 51.63 13.09
CA PRO A 395 13.05 52.59 13.37
C PRO A 395 13.29 53.95 12.73
N ALA A 396 14.56 54.40 12.71
CA ALA A 396 14.93 55.73 12.17
C ALA A 396 14.70 55.86 10.66
N GLU A 397 14.86 54.77 9.90
CA GLU A 397 14.63 54.75 8.44
C GLU A 397 13.14 54.64 8.12
N ALA A 398 12.40 53.85 8.89
CA ALA A 398 10.98 53.60 8.64
C ALA A 398 10.08 54.81 8.98
N LEU A 399 10.45 55.61 9.99
CA LEU A 399 9.69 56.78 10.40
C LEU A 399 10.08 58.09 9.65
N ARG A 400 11.15 58.09 8.83
CA ARG A 400 11.59 59.22 8.04
C ARG A 400 10.85 59.38 6.70
N TYR A 401 10.23 58.33 6.22
CA TYR A 401 9.56 58.26 4.90
C TYR A 401 8.01 58.35 4.98
N GLU A 402 7.45 58.70 6.14
CA GLU A 402 6.11 59.27 6.28
C GLU A 402 6.21 60.82 6.26
#